data_7d92ae52abfe533365f584cc1d0a9405
#
_entry.id   7d92ae52abfe533365f584cc1d0a9405
#
_cell.length_a   1.000
_cell.length_b   1.000
_cell.length_c   1.000
_cell.angle_alpha   90.00
_cell.angle_beta   90.00
_cell.angle_gamma   90.00
#
_symmetry.space_group_name_H-M   'P 1'
#
loop_
_entity.id
_entity.type
_entity.pdbx_description
1 polymer ?
#
loop_
_entity_poly.entity_id
_entity_poly.type
_entity_poly.pdbx_seq_one_letter_code
_entity_poly.pdbx_strand_id
1 'polypeptide(L)'
;MDSIQRRDIFKGLSSDVVDTVLKSGFSVKLDSKSTLFLQGDQAKACYLVNRGRLKLTKLNEEGKEVILRYIGPEELTAAIAVFKDWNYPVTAESIEETDVTGWNKETMMQLMRRYPDIAINLLGIVLERIEDIQDRYLELCT
;
A
#
# COMPACT_ATOMS: atom_id res chain seq x y z
N MET A 1 -10.43 -15.11 9.18
CA MET A 1 -10.00 -14.65 9.18
C MET A 1 -9.42 -13.85 8.45
N ASP A 2 -9.61 -13.58 7.67
CA ASP A 2 -9.34 -12.79 6.95
C ASP A 2 -9.05 -11.53 7.33
N SER A 3 -9.38 -11.11 8.18
CA SER A 3 -9.04 -9.86 8.75
C SER A 3 -7.65 -9.83 9.36
N ILE A 4 -6.86 -10.84 9.12
CA ILE A 4 -5.48 -10.85 9.57
C ILE A 4 -4.68 -9.73 8.92
N GLN A 5 -4.86 -9.50 7.61
CA GLN A 5 -4.14 -8.45 6.92
C GLN A 5 -4.51 -7.07 7.42
N ARG A 6 -5.78 -6.87 7.70
CA ARG A 6 -6.22 -5.63 8.28
C ARG A 6 -5.58 -5.39 9.62
N ARG A 7 -5.41 -6.42 10.41
CA ARG A 7 -4.74 -6.29 11.67
C ARG A 7 -3.28 -5.99 11.55
N ASP A 8 -2.66 -6.30 10.40
CA ASP A 8 -1.28 -5.96 10.22
C ASP A 8 -1.07 -4.46 10.31
N ILE A 9 -1.89 -3.67 9.60
CA ILE A 9 -1.73 -2.22 9.67
C ILE A 9 -2.50 -1.59 10.82
N PHE A 10 -3.63 -2.16 11.21
CA PHE A 10 -4.48 -1.61 12.28
C PHE A 10 -4.43 -2.42 13.56
N LYS A 11 -3.44 -3.31 13.69
CA LYS A 11 -3.29 -4.14 14.89
C LYS A 11 -3.17 -3.27 16.13
N GLY A 12 -3.94 -3.61 17.16
CA GLY A 12 -3.93 -2.89 18.42
C GLY A 12 -4.85 -1.68 18.48
N LEU A 13 -5.50 -1.33 17.36
CA LEU A 13 -6.44 -0.22 17.33
C LEU A 13 -7.87 -0.72 17.49
N SER A 14 -8.70 0.05 18.21
CA SER A 14 -10.10 -0.26 18.35
C SER A 14 -10.82 -0.01 17.03
N SER A 15 -12.01 -0.60 16.88
CA SER A 15 -12.81 -0.39 15.67
C SER A 15 -13.19 1.08 15.51
N ASP A 16 -13.41 1.80 16.61
CA ASP A 16 -13.72 3.23 16.53
C ASP A 16 -12.56 4.03 15.97
N VAL A 17 -11.32 3.69 16.38
CA VAL A 17 -10.14 4.35 15.86
C VAL A 17 -9.95 4.02 14.39
N VAL A 18 -10.14 2.77 14.01
CA VAL A 18 -10.04 2.37 12.60
C VAL A 18 -11.03 3.16 11.75
N ASP A 19 -12.27 3.31 12.21
CA ASP A 19 -13.27 4.10 11.51
C ASP A 19 -12.83 5.55 11.35
N THR A 20 -12.24 6.12 12.40
CA THR A 20 -11.74 7.49 12.35
C THR A 20 -10.64 7.63 11.32
N VAL A 21 -9.71 6.67 11.30
CA VAL A 21 -8.59 6.69 10.35
C VAL A 21 -9.13 6.60 8.92
N LEU A 22 -10.06 5.69 8.67
CA LEU A 22 -10.62 5.53 7.33
C LEU A 22 -11.38 6.79 6.88
N LYS A 23 -12.12 7.42 7.78
CA LYS A 23 -12.85 8.62 7.45
C LYS A 23 -11.96 9.84 7.21
N SER A 24 -10.74 9.79 7.71
CA SER A 24 -9.77 10.88 7.49
C SER A 24 -9.20 10.87 6.09
N GLY A 25 -9.36 9.79 5.35
CA GLY A 25 -8.87 9.67 3.99
C GLY A 25 -9.92 10.03 2.96
N PHE A 26 -9.55 9.91 1.70
CA PHE A 26 -10.47 10.12 0.59
C PHE A 26 -10.70 8.79 -0.12
N SER A 27 -11.90 8.64 -0.70
CA SER A 27 -12.28 7.40 -1.39
C SER A 27 -12.04 7.52 -2.87
N VAL A 28 -11.52 6.44 -3.47
CA VAL A 28 -11.40 6.33 -4.91
C VAL A 28 -12.03 5.01 -5.32
N LYS A 29 -12.90 5.07 -6.32
CA LYS A 29 -13.51 3.87 -6.89
C LYS A 29 -12.94 3.67 -8.27
N LEU A 30 -12.42 2.48 -8.52
CA LEU A 30 -11.77 2.13 -9.77
C LEU A 30 -12.58 1.06 -10.47
N ASP A 31 -12.87 1.29 -11.74
CA ASP A 31 -13.36 0.21 -12.60
C ASP A 31 -12.21 -0.76 -12.84
N SER A 32 -12.54 -1.95 -13.34
CA SER A 32 -11.51 -2.93 -13.67
C SER A 32 -10.54 -2.33 -14.70
N LYS A 33 -9.26 -2.61 -14.55
CA LYS A 33 -8.19 -2.18 -15.45
C LYS A 33 -8.02 -0.67 -15.51
N SER A 34 -8.24 0.00 -14.39
CA SER A 34 -8.03 1.45 -14.25
C SER A 34 -6.74 1.70 -13.49
N THR A 35 -6.07 2.80 -13.86
CA THR A 35 -4.82 3.17 -13.20
C THR A 35 -5.10 4.01 -11.96
N LEU A 36 -4.52 3.61 -10.83
CA LEU A 36 -4.58 4.40 -9.60
C LEU A 36 -3.45 5.42 -9.57
N PHE A 37 -2.23 4.98 -9.85
CA PHE A 37 -1.10 5.90 -10.01
C PHE A 37 -0.09 5.29 -10.97
N LEU A 38 0.72 6.17 -11.56
CA LEU A 38 1.71 5.78 -12.57
C LEU A 38 3.12 5.85 -12.01
N GLN A 39 3.94 4.89 -12.41
CA GLN A 39 5.38 4.94 -12.16
C GLN A 39 5.92 6.28 -12.66
N GLY A 40 6.69 6.93 -11.82
CA GLY A 40 7.31 8.21 -12.17
C GLY A 40 6.55 9.44 -11.73
N ASP A 41 5.25 9.33 -11.42
CA ASP A 41 4.48 10.45 -10.92
C ASP A 41 4.85 10.73 -9.47
N GLN A 42 4.72 12.00 -9.05
CA GLN A 42 4.99 12.37 -7.67
C GLN A 42 4.07 11.59 -6.73
N ALA A 43 4.63 10.99 -5.69
CA ALA A 43 3.86 10.17 -4.75
C ALA A 43 3.13 11.08 -3.76
N LYS A 44 1.92 11.49 -4.10
CA LYS A 44 1.11 12.40 -3.29
C LYS A 44 0.29 11.70 -2.23
N ALA A 45 -0.01 10.42 -2.41
CA ALA A 45 -0.87 9.70 -1.47
C ALA A 45 -0.50 8.22 -1.41
N CYS A 46 -0.72 7.63 -0.23
CA CYS A 46 -0.69 6.19 -0.06
C CYS A 46 -2.13 5.68 0.00
N TYR A 47 -2.32 4.39 -0.24
CA TYR A 47 -3.65 3.84 -0.43
C TYR A 47 -3.83 2.52 0.28
N LEU A 48 -5.00 2.34 0.89
CA LEU A 48 -5.42 1.07 1.46
C LEU A 48 -6.53 0.50 0.58
N VAL A 49 -6.41 -0.75 0.19
CA VAL A 49 -7.47 -1.41 -0.57
C VAL A 49 -8.57 -1.83 0.40
N ASN A 50 -9.79 -1.35 0.16
CA ASN A 50 -10.95 -1.75 0.95
C ASN A 50 -11.63 -2.96 0.33
N ARG A 51 -11.68 -3.00 -1.00
CA ARG A 51 -12.34 -4.07 -1.75
C ARG A 51 -11.68 -4.15 -3.11
N GLY A 52 -11.51 -5.37 -3.63
CA GLY A 52 -10.93 -5.56 -4.95
C GLY A 52 -9.44 -5.84 -4.86
N ARG A 53 -8.73 -5.50 -5.93
CA ARG A 53 -7.32 -5.89 -6.04
C ARG A 53 -6.58 -5.00 -7.00
N LEU A 54 -5.35 -4.69 -6.64
CA LEU A 54 -4.42 -3.94 -7.50
C LEU A 54 -3.26 -4.84 -7.90
N LYS A 55 -2.70 -4.59 -9.07
CA LYS A 55 -1.38 -5.13 -9.41
C LYS A 55 -0.39 -3.99 -9.44
N LEU A 56 0.81 -4.24 -8.93
CA LEU A 56 1.90 -3.29 -8.98
C LEU A 56 2.86 -3.76 -10.05
N THR A 57 3.15 -2.89 -11.01
CA THR A 57 3.96 -3.24 -12.18
C THR A 57 5.06 -2.22 -12.37
N LYS A 58 6.08 -2.63 -13.10
CA LYS A 58 7.19 -1.78 -13.45
C LYS A 58 7.63 -2.13 -14.86
N LEU A 59 7.99 -1.11 -15.63
CA LEU A 59 8.56 -1.35 -16.95
C LEU A 59 10.04 -1.64 -16.79
N ASN A 60 10.53 -2.70 -17.44
CA ASN A 60 11.96 -2.96 -17.45
C ASN A 60 12.60 -2.15 -18.57
N GLU A 61 13.93 -2.32 -18.75
CA GLU A 61 14.68 -1.55 -19.73
C GLU A 61 14.21 -1.79 -21.16
N GLU A 62 13.63 -2.96 -21.41
CA GLU A 62 13.11 -3.30 -22.73
C GLU A 62 11.68 -2.81 -22.96
N GLY A 63 11.11 -2.12 -21.98
CA GLY A 63 9.74 -1.64 -22.07
C GLY A 63 8.71 -2.68 -21.74
N LYS A 64 9.11 -3.83 -21.22
CA LYS A 64 8.16 -4.87 -20.82
C LYS A 64 7.61 -4.62 -19.45
N GLU A 65 6.32 -4.86 -19.28
CA GLU A 65 5.65 -4.77 -17.99
C GLU A 65 5.98 -6.00 -17.15
N VAL A 66 6.49 -5.78 -15.95
CA VAL A 66 6.77 -6.85 -14.99
C VAL A 66 5.86 -6.66 -13.81
N ILE A 67 5.11 -7.71 -13.44
CA ILE A 67 4.24 -7.65 -12.26
C ILE A 67 5.09 -7.98 -11.04
N LEU A 68 5.16 -7.03 -10.09
CA LEU A 68 5.97 -7.20 -8.89
C LEU A 68 5.19 -7.81 -7.74
N ARG A 69 3.92 -7.42 -7.59
CA ARG A 69 3.07 -8.03 -6.58
C ARG A 69 1.63 -7.58 -6.76
N TYR A 70 0.73 -8.25 -6.06
CA TYR A 70 -0.67 -7.87 -5.98
C TYR A 70 -0.96 -7.31 -4.60
N ILE A 71 -1.87 -6.35 -4.55
CA ILE A 71 -2.31 -5.74 -3.29
C ILE A 71 -3.80 -6.07 -3.15
N GLY A 72 -4.14 -6.74 -2.08
CA GLY A 72 -5.53 -7.14 -1.82
C GLY A 72 -6.16 -6.36 -0.68
N PRO A 73 -7.38 -6.75 -0.28
CA PRO A 73 -8.10 -6.01 0.76
C PRO A 73 -7.29 -5.86 2.04
N GLU A 74 -7.38 -4.67 2.61
CA GLU A 74 -6.77 -4.31 3.88
C GLU A 74 -5.24 -4.22 3.85
N GLU A 75 -4.67 -4.19 2.65
CA GLU A 75 -3.25 -3.94 2.48
C GLU A 75 -3.00 -2.50 2.05
N LEU A 76 -1.93 -1.92 2.59
CA LEU A 76 -1.52 -0.55 2.30
C LEU A 76 -0.40 -0.56 1.26
N THR A 77 -0.44 0.40 0.34
CA THR A 77 0.61 0.52 -0.67
C THR A 77 1.07 1.97 -0.79
N ALA A 78 2.30 2.15 -1.25
CA ALA A 78 2.90 3.45 -1.57
C ALA A 78 3.28 4.31 -0.37
N ALA A 79 3.19 3.80 0.85
CA ALA A 79 3.49 4.59 2.05
C ALA A 79 4.93 5.08 2.07
N ILE A 80 5.87 4.22 1.71
CA ILE A 80 7.30 4.58 1.76
C ILE A 80 7.58 5.71 0.78
N ALA A 81 7.06 5.62 -0.45
CA ALA A 81 7.27 6.65 -1.45
C ALA A 81 6.73 7.99 -0.99
N VAL A 82 5.57 7.99 -0.35
CA VAL A 82 4.97 9.21 0.18
C VAL A 82 5.83 9.82 1.28
N PHE A 83 6.28 9.00 2.24
CA PHE A 83 7.08 9.49 3.36
C PHE A 83 8.45 9.99 2.93
N LYS A 84 9.02 9.39 1.88
CA LYS A 84 10.34 9.77 1.39
C LYS A 84 10.29 10.87 0.34
N ASP A 85 9.10 11.35 0.01
CA ASP A 85 8.89 12.36 -1.04
C ASP A 85 9.46 11.90 -2.38
N TRP A 86 9.33 10.60 -2.65
CA TRP A 86 9.76 10.00 -3.91
C TRP A 86 8.67 10.15 -4.97
N ASN A 87 9.03 9.85 -6.21
CA ASN A 87 8.04 9.51 -7.22
C ASN A 87 7.63 8.05 -7.01
N TYR A 88 6.47 7.68 -7.52
CA TYR A 88 6.04 6.28 -7.40
C TYR A 88 7.02 5.40 -8.17
N PRO A 89 7.57 4.37 -7.53
CA PRO A 89 8.50 3.47 -8.21
C PRO A 89 7.82 2.43 -9.08
N VAL A 90 6.50 2.32 -8.98
CA VAL A 90 5.71 1.34 -9.71
C VAL A 90 4.39 1.98 -10.15
N THR A 91 3.70 1.32 -11.07
CA THR A 91 2.33 1.66 -11.46
C THR A 91 1.38 0.75 -10.72
N ALA A 92 0.26 1.29 -10.24
CA ALA A 92 -0.80 0.51 -9.61
C ALA A 92 -2.03 0.54 -10.50
N GLU A 93 -2.53 -0.64 -10.85
CA GLU A 93 -3.68 -0.78 -11.73
C GLU A 93 -4.65 -1.79 -11.13
N SER A 94 -5.95 -1.48 -11.18
CA SER A 94 -6.95 -2.42 -10.69
C SER A 94 -7.09 -3.59 -11.66
N ILE A 95 -7.28 -4.81 -11.11
CA ILE A 95 -7.55 -5.99 -11.95
C ILE A 95 -9.02 -6.37 -11.90
N GLU A 96 -9.78 -5.72 -11.07
CA GLU A 96 -11.23 -5.86 -10.94
C GLU A 96 -11.74 -4.56 -10.35
N GLU A 97 -13.06 -4.43 -10.19
CA GLU A 97 -13.60 -3.24 -9.52
C GLU A 97 -13.00 -3.15 -8.13
N THR A 98 -12.44 -1.99 -7.81
CA THR A 98 -11.63 -1.83 -6.60
C THR A 98 -11.97 -0.51 -5.92
N ASP A 99 -12.16 -0.57 -4.61
CA ASP A 99 -12.35 0.62 -3.78
C ASP A 99 -11.14 0.79 -2.89
N VAL A 100 -10.59 1.99 -2.85
CA VAL A 100 -9.43 2.29 -2.01
C VAL A 100 -9.68 3.55 -1.20
N THR A 101 -8.98 3.65 -0.07
CA THR A 101 -8.92 4.87 0.73
C THR A 101 -7.51 5.42 0.63
N GLY A 102 -7.40 6.71 0.32
CA GLY A 102 -6.09 7.36 0.19
C GLY A 102 -5.87 8.41 1.26
N TRP A 103 -4.61 8.62 1.61
CA TRP A 103 -4.21 9.68 2.53
C TRP A 103 -2.96 10.35 1.98
N ASN A 104 -2.94 11.69 2.03
CA ASN A 104 -1.72 12.39 1.68
C ASN A 104 -0.72 12.29 2.84
N LYS A 105 0.51 12.72 2.61
CA LYS A 105 1.59 12.61 3.59
C LYS A 105 1.23 13.27 4.91
N GLU A 106 0.72 14.50 4.83
CA GLU A 106 0.45 15.28 6.03
C GLU A 106 -0.61 14.61 6.90
N THR A 107 -1.71 14.18 6.30
CA THR A 107 -2.78 13.51 7.03
C THR A 107 -2.28 12.21 7.65
N MET A 108 -1.54 11.42 6.88
CA MET A 108 -1.04 10.14 7.40
C MET A 108 -0.05 10.36 8.54
N MET A 109 0.80 11.36 8.45
CA MET A 109 1.73 11.65 9.53
C MET A 109 1.01 12.09 10.80
N GLN A 110 -0.05 12.90 10.67
CA GLN A 110 -0.87 13.29 11.80
C GLN A 110 -1.52 12.08 12.45
N LEU A 111 -2.04 11.17 11.64
CA LEU A 111 -2.65 9.94 12.15
C LEU A 111 -1.64 9.07 12.88
N MET A 112 -0.43 8.97 12.37
CA MET A 112 0.61 8.18 13.02
C MET A 112 1.08 8.78 14.32
N ARG A 113 1.09 10.12 14.42
CA ARG A 113 1.43 10.77 15.67
C ARG A 113 0.34 10.56 16.73
N ARG A 114 -0.92 10.59 16.30
CA ARG A 114 -2.02 10.38 17.20
C ARG A 114 -2.21 8.91 17.57
N TYR A 115 -1.97 8.02 16.62
CA TYR A 115 -2.13 6.58 16.79
C TYR A 115 -0.82 5.88 16.40
N PRO A 116 0.19 5.91 17.27
CA PRO A 116 1.52 5.40 16.91
C PRO A 116 1.54 3.93 16.49
N ASP A 117 0.55 3.15 16.91
CA ASP A 117 0.48 1.75 16.52
C ASP A 117 0.45 1.58 15.00
N ILE A 118 -0.12 2.57 14.27
CA ILE A 118 -0.11 2.51 12.81
C ILE A 118 1.31 2.50 12.28
N ALA A 119 2.16 3.38 12.80
CA ALA A 119 3.56 3.46 12.37
C ALA A 119 4.34 2.22 12.77
N ILE A 120 4.10 1.71 13.97
CA ILE A 120 4.77 0.50 14.46
C ILE A 120 4.37 -0.69 13.59
N ASN A 121 3.09 -0.82 13.26
CA ASN A 121 2.61 -1.89 12.41
C ASN A 121 3.19 -1.79 11.01
N LEU A 122 3.27 -0.57 10.46
CA LEU A 122 3.86 -0.38 9.15
C LEU A 122 5.32 -0.81 9.14
N LEU A 123 6.06 -0.46 10.18
CA LEU A 123 7.46 -0.88 10.30
C LEU A 123 7.56 -2.41 10.27
N GLY A 124 6.70 -3.11 11.01
CA GLY A 124 6.68 -4.56 10.99
C GLY A 124 6.43 -5.14 9.62
N ILE A 125 5.45 -4.57 8.89
CA ILE A 125 5.13 -5.03 7.54
C ILE A 125 6.32 -4.84 6.60
N VAL A 126 6.98 -3.68 6.68
CA VAL A 126 8.14 -3.39 5.83
C VAL A 126 9.28 -4.35 6.12
N LEU A 127 9.53 -4.63 7.41
CA LEU A 127 10.60 -5.55 7.79
C LEU A 127 10.32 -6.96 7.27
N GLU A 128 9.07 -7.42 7.32
CA GLU A 128 8.71 -8.71 6.76
C GLU A 128 8.97 -8.78 5.27
N ARG A 129 8.65 -7.71 4.55
CA ARG A 129 8.89 -7.66 3.10
C ARG A 129 10.37 -7.72 2.76
N ILE A 130 11.19 -7.03 3.55
CA ILE A 130 12.64 -7.08 3.36
C ILE A 130 13.14 -8.50 3.56
N GLU A 131 12.66 -9.17 4.59
CA GLU A 131 13.04 -10.55 4.90
C GLU A 131 12.66 -11.49 3.74
N ASP A 132 11.45 -11.34 3.21
CA ASP A 132 10.99 -12.15 2.08
C ASP A 132 11.87 -11.94 0.85
N ILE A 133 12.26 -10.71 0.58
CA ILE A 133 13.12 -10.40 -0.56
C ILE A 133 14.49 -11.04 -0.37
N GLN A 134 15.03 -10.98 0.84
CA GLN A 134 16.32 -11.60 1.15
C GLN A 134 16.28 -13.12 0.98
N ASP A 135 15.20 -13.74 1.44
CA ASP A 135 15.03 -15.18 1.30
C ASP A 135 14.99 -15.59 -0.17
N ARG A 136 14.27 -14.83 -0.99
CA ARG A 136 14.21 -15.10 -2.43
C ARG A 136 15.58 -14.95 -3.08
N TYR A 137 16.33 -13.94 -2.67
CA TYR A 137 17.66 -13.73 -3.19
C TYR A 137 18.57 -14.90 -2.87
N LEU A 138 18.50 -15.41 -1.63
CA LEU A 138 19.27 -16.57 -1.24
C LEU A 138 18.92 -17.79 -2.07
N GLU A 139 17.65 -18.01 -2.34
CA GLU A 139 17.20 -19.11 -3.17
C GLU A 139 17.78 -19.03 -4.57
N LEU A 140 17.80 -17.83 -5.13
CA LEU A 140 18.36 -17.63 -6.47
C LEU A 140 19.85 -17.86 -6.53
N CYS A 141 20.55 -17.63 -5.41
CA CYS A 141 22.00 -17.77 -5.36
C CYS A 141 22.49 -19.18 -5.02
N THR A 142 21.57 -20.06 -4.63
CA THR A 142 21.91 -21.45 -4.34
C THR A 142 21.42 -22.36 -5.44
#